data_cf1994c7581456fcabadcea41b6eab16
#
_entry.id   cf1994c7581456fcabadcea41b6eab16
#
_cell.length_a   1.000
_cell.length_b   1.000
_cell.length_c   1.000
_cell.angle_alpha   90.00
_cell.angle_beta   90.00
_cell.angle_gamma   90.00
#
_symmetry.space_group_name_H-M   'P 1'
#
loop_
_entity.id
_entity.type
_entity.pdbx_description
1 polymer ?
#
loop_
_entity_poly.entity_id
_entity_poly.type
_entity_poly.pdbx_seq_one_letter_code
_entity_poly.pdbx_strand_id
1 'polypeptide(L)'
;MAQWNPQTYLKFGQERLRPALDLLAQIPLEQPQTLVDLGCGPGNVTALLKQKWPHAHVTGIDSSPDMLNQARENHPDIDWVETDIATWQPDQKIDLIFSNACLHWLGNHDILFPKLLDHLNEGGILAVQMPNNFAAPTHQAIRDILGEDHPLCPGYPVSECCDYYQWLAPKCERLDIWETTYTHVLSGDNPVADWTKGAALRPVLDGIKDKGEKQAFEQTYRDHISQAYPTLSNGKTLLPFKRLFMVCLKK
;
A
#
# COMPACT_ATOMS: atom_id res chain seq x y z
N MET A 1 12.79 2.22 -13.15
CA MET A 1 11.74 2.50 -12.14
C MET A 1 10.51 3.02 -12.86
N ALA A 2 9.34 2.43 -12.63
CA ALA A 2 8.12 2.88 -13.28
C ALA A 2 7.74 4.25 -12.71
N GLN A 3 7.61 5.24 -13.58
CA GLN A 3 7.23 6.61 -13.21
C GLN A 3 5.75 6.62 -12.74
N TRP A 4 5.48 6.84 -11.45
CA TRP A 4 4.14 6.99 -10.88
C TRP A 4 3.44 8.22 -11.46
N ASN A 5 2.18 8.07 -11.88
CA ASN A 5 1.38 9.19 -12.34
C ASN A 5 0.40 9.64 -11.24
N PRO A 6 0.65 10.78 -10.56
CA PRO A 6 -0.18 11.30 -9.48
C PRO A 6 -1.64 11.55 -9.86
N GLN A 7 -1.91 11.99 -11.10
CA GLN A 7 -3.27 12.29 -11.56
C GLN A 7 -4.17 11.05 -11.64
N THR A 8 -3.60 9.88 -12.00
CA THR A 8 -4.34 8.61 -11.99
C THR A 8 -4.63 8.15 -10.56
N TYR A 9 -3.74 8.47 -9.61
CA TYR A 9 -3.91 8.16 -8.19
C TYR A 9 -5.04 8.99 -7.55
N LEU A 10 -5.14 10.27 -7.88
CA LEU A 10 -6.13 11.21 -7.32
C LEU A 10 -7.58 10.94 -7.81
N LYS A 11 -7.76 10.28 -8.96
CA LYS A 11 -9.10 9.94 -9.48
C LYS A 11 -9.93 9.09 -8.50
N PHE A 12 -9.28 8.30 -7.64
CA PHE A 12 -9.91 7.43 -6.64
C PHE A 12 -9.45 7.78 -5.20
N GLY A 13 -9.12 9.04 -4.95
CA GLY A 13 -8.46 9.49 -3.72
C GLY A 13 -9.23 9.18 -2.43
N GLN A 14 -10.56 9.38 -2.39
CA GLN A 14 -11.36 9.13 -1.18
C GLN A 14 -11.44 7.63 -0.82
N GLU A 15 -11.57 6.76 -1.80
CA GLU A 15 -11.68 5.31 -1.57
C GLU A 15 -10.36 4.69 -1.12
N ARG A 16 -9.22 5.30 -1.50
CA ARG A 16 -7.88 4.88 -1.06
C ARG A 16 -7.50 5.41 0.30
N LEU A 17 -8.15 6.49 0.75
CA LEU A 17 -7.91 7.09 2.06
C LEU A 17 -8.58 6.32 3.21
N ARG A 18 -9.74 5.71 2.97
CA ARG A 18 -10.51 4.99 3.99
C ARG A 18 -9.67 3.95 4.75
N PRO A 19 -8.88 3.06 4.10
CA PRO A 19 -8.06 2.11 4.85
C PRO A 19 -7.03 2.76 5.77
N ALA A 20 -6.45 3.90 5.36
CA ALA A 20 -5.54 4.64 6.22
C ALA A 20 -6.24 5.21 7.45
N LEU A 21 -7.48 5.71 7.29
CA LEU A 21 -8.29 6.21 8.41
C LEU A 21 -8.71 5.06 9.35
N ASP A 22 -9.08 3.91 8.80
CA ASP A 22 -9.45 2.73 9.60
C ASP A 22 -8.24 2.23 10.41
N LEU A 23 -7.02 2.21 9.82
CA LEU A 23 -5.78 1.91 10.52
C LEU A 23 -5.48 2.95 11.61
N LEU A 24 -5.57 4.23 11.28
CA LEU A 24 -5.30 5.34 12.19
C LEU A 24 -6.21 5.33 13.42
N ALA A 25 -7.46 4.87 13.27
CA ALA A 25 -8.42 4.76 14.36
C ALA A 25 -8.05 3.67 15.40
N GLN A 26 -7.24 2.66 15.00
CA GLN A 26 -6.83 1.57 15.88
C GLN A 26 -5.52 1.84 16.63
N ILE A 27 -4.90 3.00 16.44
CA ILE A 27 -3.64 3.36 17.11
C ILE A 27 -3.93 3.96 18.48
N PRO A 28 -3.59 3.25 19.59
CA PRO A 28 -3.89 3.66 20.96
C PRO A 28 -2.80 4.56 21.57
N LEU A 29 -2.22 5.48 20.77
CA LEU A 29 -1.25 6.46 21.27
C LEU A 29 -1.95 7.80 21.58
N GLU A 30 -1.71 8.34 22.78
CA GLU A 30 -2.28 9.61 23.18
C GLU A 30 -1.40 10.81 22.78
N GLN A 31 -0.13 10.77 23.13
CA GLN A 31 0.80 11.89 22.94
C GLN A 31 2.19 11.44 22.43
N PRO A 32 2.27 10.78 21.25
CA PRO A 32 3.56 10.45 20.68
C PRO A 32 4.33 11.73 20.33
N GLN A 33 5.66 11.67 20.46
CA GLN A 33 6.55 12.81 20.16
C GLN A 33 7.14 12.71 18.76
N THR A 34 7.41 11.48 18.30
CA THR A 34 8.10 11.23 17.02
C THR A 34 7.32 10.23 16.16
N LEU A 35 6.93 10.63 14.96
CA LEU A 35 6.16 9.84 14.02
C LEU A 35 6.85 9.78 12.67
N VAL A 36 6.83 8.61 12.06
CA VAL A 36 7.31 8.40 10.68
C VAL A 36 6.23 7.72 9.84
N ASP A 37 5.96 8.31 8.67
CA ASP A 37 5.09 7.71 7.64
C ASP A 37 5.97 7.13 6.52
N LEU A 38 6.05 5.81 6.44
CA LEU A 38 6.85 5.07 5.47
C LEU A 38 6.07 4.85 4.16
N GLY A 39 6.59 5.40 3.06
CA GLY A 39 5.92 5.43 1.78
C GLY A 39 4.82 6.48 1.75
N CYS A 40 5.15 7.67 2.23
CA CYS A 40 4.20 8.77 2.44
C CYS A 40 3.54 9.28 1.16
N GLY A 41 4.11 9.01 -0.01
CA GLY A 41 3.64 9.52 -1.28
C GLY A 41 3.54 11.06 -1.28
N PRO A 42 2.42 11.64 -1.78
CA PRO A 42 2.23 13.10 -1.83
C PRO A 42 1.82 13.71 -0.47
N GLY A 43 1.92 12.98 0.64
CA GLY A 43 1.76 13.47 1.99
C GLY A 43 0.33 13.51 2.54
N ASN A 44 -0.67 13.04 1.80
CA ASN A 44 -2.08 13.15 2.22
C ASN A 44 -2.38 12.45 3.56
N VAL A 45 -1.78 11.28 3.81
CA VAL A 45 -1.96 10.55 5.07
C VAL A 45 -1.08 11.12 6.15
N THR A 46 0.15 11.51 5.82
CA THR A 46 1.09 12.17 6.74
C THR A 46 0.48 13.43 7.36
N ALA A 47 -0.25 14.23 6.56
CA ALA A 47 -0.98 15.39 7.06
C ALA A 47 -2.07 15.04 8.08
N LEU A 48 -2.75 13.89 7.92
CA LEU A 48 -3.73 13.40 8.90
C LEU A 48 -3.05 12.96 10.20
N LEU A 49 -1.86 12.36 10.12
CA LEU A 49 -1.05 12.06 11.32
C LEU A 49 -0.70 13.36 12.06
N LYS A 50 -0.22 14.39 11.35
CA LYS A 50 0.09 15.70 11.92
C LYS A 50 -1.14 16.38 12.51
N GLN A 51 -2.29 16.27 11.87
CA GLN A 51 -3.55 16.80 12.39
C GLN A 51 -4.00 16.09 13.68
N LYS A 52 -3.86 14.76 13.75
CA LYS A 52 -4.22 13.98 14.95
C LYS A 52 -3.28 14.27 16.12
N TRP A 53 -1.99 14.46 15.85
CA TRP A 53 -0.97 14.74 16.85
C TRP A 53 -0.19 16.02 16.50
N PRO A 54 -0.77 17.20 16.71
CA PRO A 54 -0.20 18.48 16.24
C PRO A 54 1.13 18.84 16.90
N HIS A 55 1.39 18.31 18.09
CA HIS A 55 2.65 18.56 18.83
C HIS A 55 3.77 17.59 18.44
N ALA A 56 3.45 16.51 17.75
CA ALA A 56 4.45 15.54 17.35
C ALA A 56 5.32 16.06 16.20
N HIS A 57 6.58 15.63 16.20
CA HIS A 57 7.47 15.74 15.07
C HIS A 57 7.12 14.63 14.07
N VAL A 58 6.62 15.00 12.90
CA VAL A 58 6.16 14.07 11.86
C VAL A 58 7.08 14.14 10.67
N THR A 59 7.59 12.99 10.24
CA THR A 59 8.45 12.85 9.07
C THR A 59 7.79 11.92 8.06
N GLY A 60 7.64 12.37 6.82
CA GLY A 60 7.24 11.54 5.70
C GLY A 60 8.45 11.03 4.93
N ILE A 61 8.47 9.73 4.64
CA ILE A 61 9.57 9.08 3.90
C ILE A 61 9.01 8.46 2.63
N ASP A 62 9.66 8.75 1.50
CA ASP A 62 9.37 8.11 0.20
C ASP A 62 10.66 8.05 -0.64
N SER A 63 10.72 7.13 -1.58
CA SER A 63 11.82 7.02 -2.54
C SER A 63 11.58 7.79 -3.84
N SER A 64 10.40 8.40 -4.02
CA SER A 64 10.01 9.13 -5.21
C SER A 64 10.19 10.64 -5.02
N PRO A 65 11.17 11.29 -5.69
CA PRO A 65 11.34 12.74 -5.65
C PRO A 65 10.08 13.50 -6.07
N ASP A 66 9.36 13.01 -7.08
CA ASP A 66 8.15 13.66 -7.58
C ASP A 66 7.04 13.67 -6.54
N MET A 67 6.88 12.58 -5.77
CA MET A 67 5.92 12.50 -4.67
C MET A 67 6.29 13.46 -3.55
N LEU A 68 7.56 13.50 -3.17
CA LEU A 68 8.05 14.38 -2.10
C LEU A 68 7.99 15.85 -2.49
N ASN A 69 8.18 16.21 -3.76
CA ASN A 69 8.01 17.58 -4.23
C ASN A 69 6.56 18.04 -4.03
N GLN A 70 5.58 17.21 -4.39
CA GLN A 70 4.16 17.50 -4.14
C GLN A 70 3.85 17.58 -2.64
N ALA A 71 4.44 16.68 -1.83
CA ALA A 71 4.27 16.69 -0.39
C ALA A 71 4.79 17.99 0.24
N ARG A 72 5.98 18.47 -0.17
CA ARG A 72 6.57 19.75 0.29
C ARG A 72 5.73 20.96 -0.09
N GLU A 73 5.19 20.96 -1.31
CA GLU A 73 4.32 22.05 -1.78
C GLU A 73 3.00 22.11 -0.99
N ASN A 74 2.38 20.95 -0.72
CA ASN A 74 1.08 20.87 -0.08
C ASN A 74 1.15 21.00 1.46
N HIS A 75 2.25 20.54 2.07
CA HIS A 75 2.43 20.47 3.54
C HIS A 75 3.85 20.90 3.94
N PRO A 76 4.15 22.21 3.86
CA PRO A 76 5.50 22.74 4.12
C PRO A 76 5.92 22.70 5.60
N ASP A 77 5.02 22.40 6.51
CA ASP A 77 5.21 22.26 7.95
C ASP A 77 5.57 20.84 8.41
N ILE A 78 5.74 19.91 7.46
CA ILE A 78 6.13 18.51 7.70
C ILE A 78 7.52 18.25 7.10
N ASP A 79 8.32 17.43 7.76
CA ASP A 79 9.62 17.03 7.25
C ASP A 79 9.49 15.88 6.25
N TRP A 80 10.14 16.03 5.10
CA TRP A 80 10.10 15.07 3.99
C TRP A 80 11.49 14.58 3.64
N VAL A 81 11.70 13.27 3.76
CA VAL A 81 13.00 12.61 3.55
C VAL A 81 12.93 11.65 2.36
N GLU A 82 13.83 11.86 1.39
CA GLU A 82 14.01 10.95 0.27
C GLU A 82 14.97 9.83 0.67
N THR A 83 14.44 8.62 0.81
CA THR A 83 15.26 7.43 1.10
C THR A 83 14.51 6.14 0.77
N ASP A 84 15.28 5.07 0.57
CA ASP A 84 14.75 3.72 0.41
C ASP A 84 14.45 3.11 1.79
N ILE A 85 13.20 2.71 2.00
CA ILE A 85 12.73 2.09 3.25
C ILE A 85 13.52 0.81 3.58
N ALA A 86 13.95 0.05 2.58
CA ALA A 86 14.69 -1.19 2.80
C ALA A 86 16.02 -0.95 3.52
N THR A 87 16.65 0.20 3.25
CA THR A 87 17.94 0.60 3.84
C THR A 87 17.81 1.65 4.94
N TRP A 88 16.62 2.22 5.13
CA TRP A 88 16.37 3.28 6.09
C TRP A 88 16.76 2.89 7.52
N GLN A 89 17.41 3.85 8.19
CA GLN A 89 17.81 3.78 9.59
C GLN A 89 17.51 5.14 10.23
N PRO A 90 16.68 5.23 11.27
CA PRO A 90 16.45 6.46 11.99
C PRO A 90 17.63 6.80 12.91
N ASP A 91 17.89 8.07 13.11
CA ASP A 91 18.94 8.55 14.05
C ASP A 91 18.54 8.36 15.52
N GLN A 92 17.26 8.24 15.80
CA GLN A 92 16.68 8.03 17.13
C GLN A 92 15.50 7.07 17.07
N LYS A 93 15.11 6.54 18.24
CA LYS A 93 13.92 5.72 18.37
C LYS A 93 12.65 6.55 18.13
N ILE A 94 11.59 5.88 17.67
CA ILE A 94 10.36 6.49 17.17
C ILE A 94 9.17 5.95 17.96
N ASP A 95 8.15 6.78 18.21
CA ASP A 95 6.95 6.37 18.94
C ASP A 95 5.91 5.74 18.02
N LEU A 96 5.83 6.18 16.76
CA LEU A 96 4.93 5.62 15.75
C LEU A 96 5.62 5.49 14.40
N ILE A 97 5.71 4.28 13.90
CA ILE A 97 5.97 4.01 12.49
C ILE A 97 4.62 3.64 11.85
N PHE A 98 4.19 4.45 10.91
CA PHE A 98 2.97 4.26 10.13
C PHE A 98 3.33 3.90 8.69
N SER A 99 2.60 2.99 8.05
CA SER A 99 2.75 2.72 6.62
C SER A 99 1.42 2.30 6.01
N ASN A 100 1.00 2.99 4.96
CA ASN A 100 -0.23 2.66 4.25
C ASN A 100 0.02 2.42 2.78
N ALA A 101 -0.31 1.22 2.30
CA ALA A 101 -0.20 0.79 0.90
C ALA A 101 1.21 0.98 0.30
N CYS A 102 2.25 0.72 1.10
CA CYS A 102 3.65 0.84 0.67
C CYS A 102 4.43 -0.47 0.82
N LEU A 103 4.48 -1.09 2.01
CA LEU A 103 5.43 -2.17 2.30
C LEU A 103 5.27 -3.42 1.41
N HIS A 104 4.11 -3.63 0.79
CA HIS A 104 3.90 -4.72 -0.18
C HIS A 104 4.73 -4.57 -1.48
N TRP A 105 5.40 -3.43 -1.69
CA TRP A 105 6.37 -3.26 -2.78
C TRP A 105 7.78 -3.73 -2.43
N LEU A 106 8.01 -4.05 -1.15
CA LEU A 106 9.28 -4.54 -0.64
C LEU A 106 9.23 -6.06 -0.45
N GLY A 107 10.39 -6.69 -0.50
CA GLY A 107 10.52 -8.11 -0.18
C GLY A 107 11.02 -8.34 1.25
N ASN A 108 11.25 -9.61 1.59
CA ASN A 108 11.90 -10.03 2.84
C ASN A 108 11.19 -9.48 4.09
N HIS A 109 9.86 -9.62 4.14
CA HIS A 109 9.06 -9.13 5.25
C HIS A 109 9.44 -9.76 6.60
N ASP A 110 9.92 -10.99 6.58
CA ASP A 110 10.47 -11.72 7.74
C ASP A 110 11.67 -11.01 8.41
N ILE A 111 12.42 -10.23 7.62
CA ILE A 111 13.54 -9.39 8.09
C ILE A 111 13.08 -7.95 8.31
N LEU A 112 12.33 -7.39 7.37
CA LEU A 112 11.93 -5.99 7.37
C LEU A 112 11.07 -5.62 8.60
N PHE A 113 10.01 -6.38 8.86
CA PHE A 113 9.05 -6.04 9.92
C PHE A 113 9.67 -6.11 11.32
N PRO A 114 10.44 -7.17 11.71
CA PRO A 114 11.17 -7.17 12.98
C PRO A 114 12.17 -6.01 13.10
N LYS A 115 12.83 -5.61 12.00
CA LYS A 115 13.74 -4.45 11.97
C LYS A 115 12.98 -3.14 12.22
N LEU A 116 11.79 -2.95 11.62
CA LEU A 116 10.97 -1.77 11.88
C LEU A 116 10.54 -1.68 13.36
N LEU A 117 10.20 -2.80 14.01
CA LEU A 117 9.97 -2.84 15.46
C LEU A 117 11.19 -2.43 16.27
N ASP A 118 12.40 -2.82 15.82
CA ASP A 118 13.64 -2.43 16.50
C ASP A 118 13.89 -0.92 16.45
N HIS A 119 13.32 -0.19 15.52
CA HIS A 119 13.41 1.27 15.44
C HIS A 119 12.47 2.00 16.40
N LEU A 120 11.51 1.32 17.01
CA LEU A 120 10.57 1.93 17.95
C LEU A 120 11.14 2.08 19.36
N ASN A 121 10.62 3.05 20.11
CA ASN A 121 10.72 3.09 21.57
C ASN A 121 9.98 1.90 22.20
N GLU A 122 10.27 1.59 23.48
CA GLU A 122 9.39 0.75 24.30
C GLU A 122 8.00 1.41 24.38
N GLY A 123 6.95 0.62 24.19
CA GLY A 123 5.58 1.14 24.07
C GLY A 123 5.28 1.87 22.74
N GLY A 124 6.24 1.91 21.82
CA GLY A 124 6.02 2.45 20.47
C GLY A 124 5.18 1.53 19.61
N ILE A 125 4.60 2.07 18.55
CA ILE A 125 3.67 1.35 17.66
C ILE A 125 4.19 1.27 16.22
N LEU A 126 4.14 0.07 15.65
CA LEU A 126 4.18 -0.16 14.21
C LEU A 126 2.75 -0.40 13.71
N ALA A 127 2.24 0.52 12.88
CA ALA A 127 0.92 0.43 12.25
C ALA A 127 1.06 0.31 10.73
N VAL A 128 0.60 -0.81 10.17
CA VAL A 128 0.78 -1.13 8.74
C VAL A 128 -0.54 -1.55 8.12
N GLN A 129 -0.80 -1.01 6.93
CA GLN A 129 -1.84 -1.49 6.04
C GLN A 129 -1.26 -1.81 4.66
N MET A 130 -1.64 -2.96 4.10
CA MET A 130 -1.23 -3.39 2.76
C MET A 130 -2.42 -3.95 1.98
N PRO A 131 -2.46 -3.77 0.63
CA PRO A 131 -3.31 -4.59 -0.22
C PRO A 131 -2.99 -6.09 0.00
N ASN A 132 -4.02 -6.92 0.10
CA ASN A 132 -3.88 -8.37 0.17
C ASN A 132 -4.90 -9.04 -0.77
N ASN A 133 -4.88 -8.64 -2.04
CA ASN A 133 -5.76 -9.12 -3.10
C ASN A 133 -5.00 -9.85 -4.22
N PHE A 134 -3.80 -10.34 -3.94
CA PHE A 134 -2.94 -10.99 -4.93
C PHE A 134 -3.49 -12.34 -5.44
N ALA A 135 -4.37 -13.00 -4.67
CA ALA A 135 -5.12 -14.17 -5.11
C ALA A 135 -6.44 -13.83 -5.84
N ALA A 136 -6.80 -12.54 -5.95
CA ALA A 136 -8.03 -12.12 -6.63
C ALA A 136 -7.95 -12.32 -8.15
N PRO A 137 -9.11 -12.44 -8.85
CA PRO A 137 -9.15 -12.61 -10.30
C PRO A 137 -8.35 -11.58 -11.09
N THR A 138 -8.19 -10.35 -10.57
CA THR A 138 -7.35 -9.30 -11.19
C THR A 138 -5.88 -9.68 -11.32
N HIS A 139 -5.31 -10.39 -10.34
CA HIS A 139 -3.93 -10.85 -10.38
C HIS A 139 -3.84 -12.25 -11.00
N GLN A 140 -4.86 -13.08 -10.79
CA GLN A 140 -4.90 -14.41 -11.40
C GLN A 140 -4.92 -14.30 -12.92
N ALA A 141 -5.71 -13.41 -13.50
CA ALA A 141 -5.73 -13.18 -14.96
C ALA A 141 -4.35 -12.80 -15.52
N ILE A 142 -3.54 -12.04 -14.78
CA ILE A 142 -2.16 -11.74 -15.21
C ILE A 142 -1.33 -13.03 -15.25
N ARG A 143 -1.40 -13.87 -14.22
CA ARG A 143 -0.67 -15.15 -14.15
C ARG A 143 -1.13 -16.14 -15.23
N ASP A 144 -2.42 -16.22 -15.47
CA ASP A 144 -3.00 -17.11 -16.47
C ASP A 144 -2.55 -16.75 -17.89
N ILE A 145 -2.40 -15.44 -18.18
CA ILE A 145 -1.98 -14.96 -19.51
C ILE A 145 -0.47 -15.08 -19.70
N LEU A 146 0.31 -14.72 -18.69
CA LEU A 146 1.78 -14.71 -18.79
C LEU A 146 2.41 -16.09 -18.53
N GLY A 147 1.79 -16.90 -17.66
CA GLY A 147 2.41 -18.04 -17.00
C GLY A 147 3.16 -17.65 -15.73
N GLU A 148 3.13 -18.51 -14.72
CA GLU A 148 3.69 -18.22 -13.39
C GLU A 148 5.20 -17.95 -13.40
N ASP A 149 5.96 -18.61 -14.31
CA ASP A 149 7.41 -18.47 -14.45
C ASP A 149 7.83 -17.23 -15.28
N HIS A 150 6.88 -16.46 -15.81
CA HIS A 150 7.20 -15.31 -16.63
C HIS A 150 7.81 -14.16 -15.78
N PRO A 151 8.92 -13.51 -16.24
CA PRO A 151 9.60 -12.48 -15.44
C PRO A 151 8.75 -11.27 -15.04
N LEU A 152 7.67 -11.00 -15.79
CA LEU A 152 6.71 -9.93 -15.48
C LEU A 152 5.52 -10.41 -14.65
N CYS A 153 5.47 -11.70 -14.29
CA CYS A 153 4.39 -12.23 -13.50
C CYS A 153 4.46 -11.70 -12.06
N PRO A 154 3.41 -11.07 -11.53
CA PRO A 154 3.42 -10.59 -10.15
C PRO A 154 3.42 -11.79 -9.18
N GLY A 155 4.34 -11.76 -8.22
CA GLY A 155 4.36 -12.72 -7.12
C GLY A 155 3.29 -12.45 -6.07
N TYR A 156 3.46 -13.10 -4.92
CA TYR A 156 2.66 -12.88 -3.70
C TYR A 156 3.50 -12.14 -2.66
N PRO A 157 3.59 -10.80 -2.74
CA PRO A 157 4.50 -10.04 -1.90
C PRO A 157 4.04 -9.92 -0.44
N VAL A 158 2.79 -10.26 -0.15
CA VAL A 158 2.21 -10.24 1.19
C VAL A 158 2.03 -11.67 1.68
N SER A 159 2.64 -11.99 2.81
CA SER A 159 2.54 -13.29 3.47
C SER A 159 1.20 -13.48 4.19
N GLU A 160 0.96 -14.68 4.69
CA GLU A 160 -0.23 -14.97 5.48
C GLU A 160 -0.17 -14.34 6.88
N CYS A 161 -1.32 -14.11 7.49
CA CYS A 161 -1.40 -13.52 8.84
C CYS A 161 -0.58 -14.28 9.87
N CYS A 162 -0.51 -15.62 9.77
CA CYS A 162 0.27 -16.46 10.69
C CYS A 162 1.77 -16.20 10.59
N ASP A 163 2.30 -15.87 9.41
CA ASP A 163 3.72 -15.57 9.23
C ASP A 163 4.07 -14.26 9.94
N TYR A 164 3.29 -13.19 9.70
CA TYR A 164 3.48 -11.93 10.42
C TYR A 164 3.35 -12.10 11.93
N TYR A 165 2.41 -12.91 12.39
CA TYR A 165 2.29 -13.20 13.80
C TYR A 165 3.57 -13.84 14.36
N GLN A 166 4.11 -14.85 13.67
CA GLN A 166 5.35 -15.52 14.09
C GLN A 166 6.55 -14.59 14.15
N TRP A 167 6.67 -13.66 13.20
CA TRP A 167 7.81 -12.73 13.14
C TRP A 167 7.72 -11.62 14.19
N LEU A 168 6.52 -11.17 14.53
CA LEU A 168 6.29 -9.96 15.32
C LEU A 168 5.96 -10.22 16.79
N ALA A 169 5.19 -11.28 17.10
CA ALA A 169 4.74 -11.57 18.47
C ALA A 169 5.88 -11.68 19.49
N PRO A 170 7.08 -12.21 19.19
CA PRO A 170 8.18 -12.24 20.14
C PRO A 170 8.60 -10.86 20.67
N LYS A 171 8.41 -9.79 19.86
CA LYS A 171 8.81 -8.41 20.18
C LYS A 171 7.65 -7.50 20.59
N CYS A 172 6.41 -7.99 20.52
CA CYS A 172 5.21 -7.20 20.80
C CYS A 172 4.61 -7.57 22.16
N GLU A 173 4.18 -6.55 22.93
CA GLU A 173 3.29 -6.70 24.05
C GLU A 173 1.87 -7.05 23.57
N ARG A 174 1.42 -6.31 22.56
CA ARG A 174 0.14 -6.53 21.88
C ARG A 174 0.33 -6.50 20.37
N LEU A 175 -0.27 -7.45 19.69
CA LEU A 175 -0.27 -7.56 18.25
C LEU A 175 -1.69 -7.83 17.77
N ASP A 176 -2.25 -6.88 17.02
CA ASP A 176 -3.53 -6.98 16.36
C ASP A 176 -3.32 -7.11 14.85
N ILE A 177 -3.85 -8.19 14.25
CA ILE A 177 -3.76 -8.47 12.82
C ILE A 177 -5.16 -8.78 12.32
N TRP A 178 -5.62 -8.06 11.29
CA TRP A 178 -6.94 -8.31 10.71
C TRP A 178 -6.98 -8.04 9.21
N GLU A 179 -8.00 -8.56 8.55
CA GLU A 179 -8.29 -8.30 7.15
C GLU A 179 -9.64 -7.61 7.00
N THR A 180 -9.70 -6.68 6.04
CA THR A 180 -10.95 -6.03 5.66
C THR A 180 -11.10 -6.04 4.14
N THR A 181 -12.28 -6.40 3.67
CA THR A 181 -12.62 -6.28 2.24
C THR A 181 -13.44 -5.02 2.01
N TYR A 182 -12.91 -4.10 1.21
CA TYR A 182 -13.61 -2.91 0.75
C TYR A 182 -14.22 -3.20 -0.62
N THR A 183 -15.53 -3.10 -0.73
CA THR A 183 -16.19 -3.28 -2.01
C THR A 183 -16.35 -1.92 -2.70
N HIS A 184 -15.55 -1.71 -3.75
CA HIS A 184 -15.65 -0.51 -4.59
C HIS A 184 -16.80 -0.68 -5.58
N VAL A 185 -17.63 0.37 -5.74
CA VAL A 185 -18.73 0.42 -6.70
C VAL A 185 -18.27 1.26 -7.89
N LEU A 186 -17.91 0.58 -8.97
CA LEU A 186 -17.30 1.20 -10.14
C LEU A 186 -18.29 1.39 -11.27
N SER A 187 -18.01 2.36 -12.15
CA SER A 187 -18.79 2.67 -13.35
C SER A 187 -17.89 2.75 -14.57
N GLY A 188 -18.37 2.32 -15.70
CA GLY A 188 -17.64 2.32 -16.97
C GLY A 188 -17.85 1.02 -17.73
N ASP A 189 -17.21 0.90 -18.88
CA ASP A 189 -17.29 -0.27 -19.75
C ASP A 189 -16.59 -1.49 -19.12
N ASN A 190 -15.35 -1.33 -18.70
CA ASN A 190 -14.59 -2.37 -17.98
C ASN A 190 -13.82 -1.73 -16.82
N PRO A 191 -14.55 -1.25 -15.78
CA PRO A 191 -13.97 -0.34 -14.81
C PRO A 191 -12.96 -1.01 -13.87
N VAL A 192 -13.03 -2.33 -13.69
CA VAL A 192 -12.04 -3.08 -12.91
C VAL A 192 -10.72 -3.19 -13.67
N ALA A 193 -10.74 -3.43 -14.97
CA ALA A 193 -9.53 -3.42 -15.78
C ALA A 193 -8.88 -2.02 -15.80
N ASP A 194 -9.68 -0.97 -15.88
CA ASP A 194 -9.19 0.41 -15.81
C ASP A 194 -8.60 0.76 -14.44
N TRP A 195 -9.20 0.26 -13.36
CA TRP A 195 -8.67 0.38 -12.00
C TRP A 195 -7.28 -0.28 -11.87
N THR A 196 -7.16 -1.52 -12.33
CA THR A 196 -5.92 -2.30 -12.23
C THR A 196 -4.82 -1.80 -13.15
N LYS A 197 -5.18 -1.19 -14.30
CA LYS A 197 -4.22 -0.57 -15.22
C LYS A 197 -3.38 0.53 -14.56
N GLY A 198 -3.95 1.26 -13.61
CA GLY A 198 -3.25 2.29 -12.85
C GLY A 198 -2.31 1.75 -11.74
N ALA A 199 -2.36 0.48 -11.43
CA ALA A 199 -1.64 -0.15 -10.31
C ALA A 199 -0.96 -1.47 -10.73
N ALA A 200 -1.60 -2.61 -10.45
CA ALA A 200 -1.01 -3.95 -10.62
C ALA A 200 -0.64 -4.30 -12.07
N LEU A 201 -1.41 -3.83 -13.05
CA LEU A 201 -1.18 -4.13 -14.46
C LEU A 201 -0.06 -3.29 -15.07
N ARG A 202 0.22 -2.12 -14.50
CA ARG A 202 1.18 -1.16 -15.06
C ARG A 202 2.60 -1.72 -15.22
N PRO A 203 3.22 -2.37 -14.21
CA PRO A 203 4.55 -2.94 -14.36
C PRO A 203 4.65 -3.96 -15.51
N VAL A 204 3.59 -4.75 -15.70
CA VAL A 204 3.49 -5.73 -16.78
C VAL A 204 3.45 -5.02 -18.13
N LEU A 205 2.55 -4.07 -18.30
CA LEU A 205 2.42 -3.31 -19.54
C LEU A 205 3.68 -2.51 -19.90
N ASP A 206 4.40 -1.99 -18.91
CA ASP A 206 5.65 -1.26 -19.11
C ASP A 206 6.82 -2.21 -19.45
N GLY A 207 6.73 -3.46 -18.99
CA GLY A 207 7.70 -4.53 -19.30
C GLY A 207 7.57 -5.07 -20.73
N ILE A 208 6.37 -5.13 -21.30
CA ILE A 208 6.15 -5.59 -22.68
C ILE A 208 6.60 -4.50 -23.66
N LYS A 209 7.63 -4.80 -24.48
CA LYS A 209 8.26 -3.82 -25.38
C LYS A 209 7.55 -3.69 -26.72
N ASP A 210 7.05 -4.80 -27.26
CA ASP A 210 6.30 -4.76 -28.52
C ASP A 210 4.90 -4.19 -28.32
N LYS A 211 4.52 -3.26 -29.21
CA LYS A 211 3.21 -2.58 -29.11
C LYS A 211 2.03 -3.50 -29.41
N GLY A 212 2.21 -4.43 -30.35
CA GLY A 212 1.18 -5.39 -30.73
C GLY A 212 0.92 -6.39 -29.62
N GLU A 213 2.02 -6.96 -29.04
CA GLU A 213 1.91 -7.86 -27.89
C GLU A 213 1.27 -7.17 -26.68
N LYS A 214 1.65 -5.90 -26.42
CA LYS A 214 1.07 -5.11 -25.33
C LYS A 214 -0.43 -4.91 -25.50
N GLN A 215 -0.90 -4.60 -26.71
CA GLN A 215 -2.32 -4.43 -27.01
C GLN A 215 -3.07 -5.76 -26.90
N ALA A 216 -2.50 -6.85 -27.43
CA ALA A 216 -3.10 -8.18 -27.34
C ALA A 216 -3.21 -8.63 -25.87
N PHE A 217 -2.17 -8.44 -25.08
CA PHE A 217 -2.18 -8.72 -23.64
C PHE A 217 -3.26 -7.93 -22.92
N GLU A 218 -3.31 -6.59 -23.14
CA GLU A 218 -4.30 -5.72 -22.50
C GLU A 218 -5.73 -6.15 -22.87
N GLN A 219 -5.98 -6.51 -24.14
CA GLN A 219 -7.31 -6.96 -24.57
C GLN A 219 -7.68 -8.30 -23.91
N THR A 220 -6.79 -9.28 -23.94
CA THR A 220 -7.03 -10.58 -23.28
C THR A 220 -7.30 -10.42 -21.79
N TYR A 221 -6.53 -9.54 -21.12
CA TYR A 221 -6.75 -9.22 -19.71
C TYR A 221 -8.14 -8.61 -19.49
N ARG A 222 -8.55 -7.62 -20.30
CA ARG A 222 -9.87 -7.00 -20.20
C ARG A 222 -11.01 -8.00 -20.37
N ASP A 223 -10.84 -8.97 -21.27
CA ASP A 223 -11.85 -10.02 -21.51
C ASP A 223 -11.98 -10.94 -20.27
N HIS A 224 -10.87 -11.35 -19.66
CA HIS A 224 -10.88 -12.12 -18.41
C HIS A 224 -11.56 -11.33 -17.27
N ILE A 225 -11.22 -10.06 -17.13
CA ILE A 225 -11.76 -9.21 -16.05
C ILE A 225 -13.25 -8.97 -16.22
N SER A 226 -13.75 -8.77 -17.44
CA SER A 226 -15.17 -8.57 -17.70
C SER A 226 -16.01 -9.82 -17.34
N GLN A 227 -15.43 -11.01 -17.47
CA GLN A 227 -16.07 -12.27 -17.07
C GLN A 227 -16.05 -12.44 -15.55
N ALA A 228 -14.91 -12.14 -14.91
CA ALA A 228 -14.76 -12.28 -13.45
C ALA A 228 -15.55 -11.24 -12.65
N TYR A 229 -15.76 -10.05 -13.22
CA TYR A 229 -16.47 -8.94 -12.60
C TYR A 229 -17.57 -8.41 -13.52
N PRO A 230 -18.70 -9.12 -13.62
CA PRO A 230 -19.79 -8.74 -14.54
C PRO A 230 -20.45 -7.43 -14.09
N THR A 231 -20.89 -6.67 -15.08
CA THR A 231 -21.72 -5.48 -14.84
C THR A 231 -23.11 -5.89 -14.38
N LEU A 232 -23.54 -5.31 -13.28
CA LEU A 232 -24.87 -5.52 -12.70
C LEU A 232 -25.97 -4.82 -13.52
N SER A 233 -27.24 -5.17 -13.28
CA SER A 233 -28.41 -4.61 -13.99
C SER A 233 -28.54 -3.08 -13.87
N ASN A 234 -27.92 -2.47 -12.85
CA ASN A 234 -27.88 -1.02 -12.64
C ASN A 234 -26.67 -0.33 -13.29
N GLY A 235 -25.91 -1.04 -14.15
CA GLY A 235 -24.73 -0.50 -14.83
C GLY A 235 -23.49 -0.34 -13.94
N LYS A 236 -23.47 -0.95 -12.75
CA LYS A 236 -22.33 -0.91 -11.84
C LYS A 236 -21.59 -2.23 -11.80
N THR A 237 -20.29 -2.16 -11.52
CA THR A 237 -19.43 -3.32 -11.30
C THR A 237 -18.85 -3.25 -9.89
N LEU A 238 -18.89 -4.35 -9.14
CA LEU A 238 -18.36 -4.43 -7.79
C LEU A 238 -16.94 -4.99 -7.82
N LEU A 239 -16.01 -4.29 -7.17
CA LEU A 239 -14.64 -4.75 -6.96
C LEU A 239 -14.40 -4.95 -5.46
N PRO A 240 -14.47 -6.19 -4.94
CA PRO A 240 -13.99 -6.50 -3.60
C PRO A 240 -12.46 -6.36 -3.56
N PHE A 241 -11.97 -5.53 -2.65
CA PHE A 241 -10.54 -5.25 -2.50
C PHE A 241 -10.10 -5.56 -1.07
N LYS A 242 -9.46 -6.71 -0.88
CA LYS A 242 -9.00 -7.17 0.42
C LYS A 242 -7.71 -6.45 0.82
N ARG A 243 -7.62 -6.10 2.10
CA ARG A 243 -6.48 -5.44 2.72
C ARG A 243 -6.13 -6.08 4.04
N LEU A 244 -4.84 -6.19 4.32
CA LEU A 244 -4.28 -6.65 5.57
C LEU A 244 -3.87 -5.45 6.43
N PHE A 245 -4.14 -5.53 7.72
CA PHE A 245 -3.83 -4.53 8.72
C PHE A 245 -3.07 -5.14 9.88
N MET A 246 -2.15 -4.38 10.45
CA MET A 246 -1.41 -4.76 11.66
C MET A 246 -1.17 -3.55 12.54
N VAL A 247 -1.38 -3.72 13.84
CA VAL A 247 -1.00 -2.75 14.87
C VAL A 247 -0.22 -3.50 15.94
N CYS A 248 1.07 -3.20 16.04
CA CYS A 248 2.01 -3.85 16.94
C CYS A 248 2.44 -2.85 18.02
N LEU A 249 2.12 -3.11 19.28
CA LEU A 249 2.66 -2.41 20.43
C LEU A 249 3.94 -3.12 20.86
N LYS A 250 5.08 -2.43 20.76
CA LYS A 250 6.39 -2.98 21.15
C LYS A 250 6.47 -3.17 22.66
N LYS A 251 7.14 -4.27 23.10
CA LYS A 251 7.53 -4.50 24.49
C LYS A 251 8.48 -3.43 25.01
#